data_8ea22a63ab3fae656615eb6d51e2e637
#
_entry.id   8ea22a63ab3fae656615eb6d51e2e637
#
_cell.length_a   1.000
_cell.length_b   1.000
_cell.length_c   1.000
_cell.angle_alpha   90.00
_cell.angle_beta   90.00
_cell.angle_gamma   90.00
#
_symmetry.space_group_name_H-M   'P 1'
#
loop_
_entity.id
_entity.type
_entity.pdbx_description
1 polymer ?
#
loop_
_entity_poly.entity_id
_entity_poly.type
_entity_poly.pdbx_seq_one_letter_code
_entity_poly.pdbx_strand_id
1 'polypeptide(L)'
;MAFKYAIALTGGIATGKSTVASLLSLNGMRVIDADTISHEILNNSITWVKENFGDEFINGSKVDRAKLGSLVFSNIEAKKKLEDFLHPKIRDEIELRSEKQDGFKFPYLIDIPLFFENGAYNIKESVVVYTPKDVQLERFMKRNGYSEDESLKRIASQMPIDEKKQIATWVIDNSKNLKHLQQEVEDFVQIIKEKYL
;
A
#
# COMPACT_ATOMS: atom_id res chain seq x y z
N MET A 1 -21.21 4.81 7.69
CA MET A 1 -19.99 5.60 7.45
C MET A 1 -18.81 4.64 7.46
N ALA A 2 -18.13 4.53 6.35
CA ALA A 2 -16.91 3.74 6.26
C ALA A 2 -15.76 4.34 7.09
N PHE A 3 -14.75 3.52 7.36
CA PHE A 3 -13.50 3.88 8.05
C PHE A 3 -13.61 4.19 9.55
N LYS A 4 -14.69 3.80 10.22
CA LYS A 4 -14.88 4.08 11.66
C LYS A 4 -13.80 3.43 12.54
N TYR A 5 -13.36 2.23 12.17
CA TYR A 5 -12.34 1.45 12.87
C TYR A 5 -11.10 1.19 11.99
N ALA A 6 -10.97 1.92 10.89
CA ALA A 6 -9.85 1.77 9.97
C ALA A 6 -8.59 2.43 10.51
N ILE A 7 -7.47 1.74 10.33
CA ILE A 7 -6.11 2.25 10.54
C ILE A 7 -5.39 2.15 9.19
N ALA A 8 -4.87 3.26 8.66
CA ALA A 8 -4.08 3.23 7.44
C ALA A 8 -2.69 2.64 7.72
N LEU A 9 -2.35 1.54 7.05
CA LEU A 9 -1.01 0.97 7.03
C LEU A 9 -0.24 1.60 5.87
N THR A 10 0.82 2.31 6.16
CA THR A 10 1.63 2.99 5.16
C THR A 10 3.13 2.83 5.42
N GLY A 11 3.94 3.36 4.53
CA GLY A 11 5.40 3.31 4.63
C GLY A 11 6.04 3.95 3.41
N GLY A 12 7.32 3.68 3.22
CA GLY A 12 8.07 4.09 2.03
C GLY A 12 8.55 2.89 1.21
N ILE A 13 9.18 3.18 0.09
CA ILE A 13 9.88 2.18 -0.71
C ILE A 13 10.84 1.40 0.19
N ALA A 14 10.82 0.07 0.09
CA ALA A 14 11.70 -0.86 0.80
C ALA A 14 11.67 -0.80 2.34
N THR A 15 10.65 -0.18 2.96
CA THR A 15 10.48 -0.21 4.42
C THR A 15 10.02 -1.58 4.95
N GLY A 16 9.56 -2.50 4.10
CA GLY A 16 9.09 -3.82 4.49
C GLY A 16 7.60 -3.87 4.87
N LYS A 17 6.80 -2.90 4.41
CA LYS A 17 5.36 -2.81 4.67
C LYS A 17 4.60 -4.12 4.39
N SER A 18 4.89 -4.81 3.29
CA SER A 18 4.26 -6.10 2.96
C SER A 18 4.58 -7.22 3.97
N THR A 19 5.80 -7.23 4.51
CA THR A 19 6.17 -8.16 5.60
C THR A 19 5.38 -7.85 6.86
N VAL A 20 5.25 -6.57 7.21
CA VAL A 20 4.45 -6.12 8.35
C VAL A 20 2.97 -6.47 8.16
N ALA A 21 2.39 -6.23 6.97
CA ALA A 21 1.02 -6.59 6.67
C ALA A 21 0.77 -8.11 6.87
N SER A 22 1.72 -8.95 6.43
CA SER A 22 1.65 -10.40 6.63
C SER A 22 1.74 -10.77 8.13
N LEU A 23 2.66 -10.17 8.89
CA LEU A 23 2.79 -10.41 10.32
C LEU A 23 1.55 -9.95 11.10
N LEU A 24 0.98 -8.79 10.75
CA LEU A 24 -0.26 -8.30 11.34
C LEU A 24 -1.43 -9.28 11.09
N SER A 25 -1.53 -9.82 9.87
CA SER A 25 -2.54 -10.83 9.52
C SER A 25 -2.35 -12.11 10.32
N LEU A 26 -1.12 -12.58 10.51
CA LEU A 26 -0.79 -13.75 11.34
C LEU A 26 -1.14 -13.53 12.82
N ASN A 27 -1.09 -12.28 13.30
CA ASN A 27 -1.51 -11.88 14.65
C ASN A 27 -3.02 -11.57 14.76
N GLY A 28 -3.82 -11.93 13.75
CA GLY A 28 -5.28 -11.85 13.76
C GLY A 28 -5.85 -10.48 13.34
N MET A 29 -5.02 -9.54 12.89
CA MET A 29 -5.52 -8.28 12.33
C MET A 29 -6.03 -8.50 10.90
N ARG A 30 -7.19 -7.91 10.61
CA ARG A 30 -7.75 -7.94 9.25
C ARG A 30 -7.11 -6.83 8.43
N VAL A 31 -6.73 -7.13 7.19
CA VAL A 31 -6.07 -6.19 6.28
C VAL A 31 -6.85 -6.11 4.97
N ILE A 32 -7.18 -4.90 4.55
CA ILE A 32 -7.66 -4.59 3.20
C ILE A 32 -6.45 -4.09 2.41
N ASP A 33 -6.11 -4.78 1.34
CA ASP A 33 -4.96 -4.46 0.49
C ASP A 33 -5.44 -3.74 -0.78
N ALA A 34 -5.11 -2.45 -0.91
CA ALA A 34 -5.47 -1.61 -2.04
C ALA A 34 -4.83 -2.07 -3.36
N ASP A 35 -3.62 -2.63 -3.31
CA ASP A 35 -2.94 -3.16 -4.51
C ASP A 35 -3.67 -4.42 -5.02
N THR A 36 -4.09 -5.31 -4.11
CA THR A 36 -4.91 -6.48 -4.47
C THR A 36 -6.24 -6.06 -5.10
N ILE A 37 -6.93 -5.07 -4.52
CA ILE A 37 -8.17 -4.52 -5.07
C ILE A 37 -7.93 -3.94 -6.48
N SER A 38 -6.87 -3.17 -6.67
CA SER A 38 -6.49 -2.63 -7.97
C SER A 38 -6.32 -3.72 -9.02
N HIS A 39 -5.65 -4.81 -8.64
CA HIS A 39 -5.45 -5.97 -9.52
C HIS A 39 -6.76 -6.69 -9.88
N GLU A 40 -7.67 -6.85 -8.91
CA GLU A 40 -8.98 -7.45 -9.13
C GLU A 40 -9.81 -6.61 -10.10
N ILE A 41 -9.88 -5.29 -9.88
CA ILE A 41 -10.62 -4.35 -10.73
C ILE A 41 -10.04 -4.36 -12.14
N LEU A 42 -8.73 -4.29 -12.28
CA LEU A 42 -8.07 -4.28 -13.58
C LEU A 42 -8.35 -5.58 -14.36
N ASN A 43 -8.26 -6.74 -13.72
CA ASN A 43 -8.57 -8.02 -14.36
C ASN A 43 -10.04 -8.17 -14.74
N ASN A 44 -10.95 -7.52 -14.01
CA ASN A 44 -12.38 -7.49 -14.35
C ASN A 44 -12.71 -6.44 -15.43
N SER A 45 -11.72 -5.64 -15.86
CA SER A 45 -11.89 -4.55 -16.82
C SER A 45 -11.21 -4.80 -18.18
N ILE A 46 -11.11 -6.08 -18.60
CA ILE A 46 -10.41 -6.49 -19.83
C ILE A 46 -10.91 -5.73 -21.05
N THR A 47 -12.22 -5.61 -21.23
CA THR A 47 -12.84 -4.90 -22.36
C THR A 47 -12.37 -3.44 -22.39
N TRP A 48 -12.40 -2.76 -21.26
CA TRP A 48 -11.94 -1.39 -21.16
C TRP A 48 -10.44 -1.25 -21.50
N VAL A 49 -9.60 -2.19 -21.03
CA VAL A 49 -8.16 -2.18 -21.33
C VAL A 49 -7.94 -2.36 -22.83
N LYS A 50 -8.64 -3.29 -23.49
CA LYS A 50 -8.57 -3.48 -24.95
C LYS A 50 -8.94 -2.22 -25.72
N GLU A 51 -10.06 -1.60 -25.38
CA GLU A 51 -10.56 -0.39 -26.04
C GLU A 51 -9.65 0.83 -25.87
N ASN A 52 -8.92 0.91 -24.76
CA ASN A 52 -8.15 2.09 -24.40
C ASN A 52 -6.63 1.96 -24.59
N PHE A 53 -6.11 0.73 -24.62
CA PHE A 53 -4.67 0.47 -24.73
C PHE A 53 -4.33 -0.53 -25.85
N GLY A 54 -5.25 -1.41 -26.24
CA GLY A 54 -5.05 -2.40 -27.29
C GLY A 54 -5.09 -3.85 -26.80
N ASP A 55 -5.26 -4.77 -27.74
CA ASP A 55 -5.33 -6.21 -27.47
C ASP A 55 -4.01 -6.80 -26.98
N GLU A 56 -2.91 -6.18 -27.32
CA GLU A 56 -1.55 -6.59 -26.92
C GLU A 56 -1.30 -6.53 -25.41
N PHE A 57 -2.16 -5.85 -24.64
CA PHE A 57 -2.08 -5.79 -23.17
C PHE A 57 -2.94 -6.86 -22.49
N ILE A 58 -3.48 -7.81 -23.27
CA ILE A 58 -4.25 -8.92 -22.74
C ILE A 58 -3.49 -10.23 -22.98
N ASN A 59 -3.44 -11.05 -21.94
CA ASN A 59 -2.87 -12.39 -21.98
C ASN A 59 -3.93 -13.41 -21.53
N GLY A 60 -4.55 -14.08 -22.53
CA GLY A 60 -5.68 -14.98 -22.27
C GLY A 60 -6.88 -14.24 -21.67
N SER A 61 -7.28 -14.62 -20.47
CA SER A 61 -8.39 -14.04 -19.73
C SER A 61 -7.96 -13.00 -18.68
N LYS A 62 -6.76 -12.45 -18.77
CA LYS A 62 -6.22 -11.48 -17.80
C LYS A 62 -5.47 -10.35 -18.49
N VAL A 63 -5.37 -9.21 -17.81
CA VAL A 63 -4.53 -8.10 -18.25
C VAL A 63 -3.05 -8.45 -18.02
N ASP A 64 -2.21 -8.24 -19.04
CA ASP A 64 -0.75 -8.27 -18.90
C ASP A 64 -0.28 -7.02 -18.16
N ARG A 65 -0.25 -7.14 -16.83
CA ARG A 65 0.10 -6.03 -15.93
C ARG A 65 1.56 -5.58 -16.09
N ALA A 66 2.46 -6.49 -16.45
CA ALA A 66 3.86 -6.13 -16.64
C ALA A 66 4.00 -5.23 -17.87
N LYS A 67 3.36 -5.60 -18.97
CA LYS A 67 3.37 -4.84 -20.21
C LYS A 67 2.63 -3.49 -20.06
N LEU A 68 1.44 -3.50 -19.46
CA LEU A 68 0.68 -2.28 -19.20
C LEU A 68 1.43 -1.36 -18.23
N GLY A 69 2.05 -1.92 -17.18
CA GLY A 69 2.89 -1.20 -16.24
C GLY A 69 4.07 -0.50 -16.91
N SER A 70 4.74 -1.18 -17.86
CA SER A 70 5.83 -0.59 -18.65
C SER A 70 5.35 0.60 -19.49
N LEU A 71 4.17 0.49 -20.11
CA LEU A 71 3.57 1.57 -20.88
C LEU A 71 3.30 2.79 -19.99
N VAL A 72 2.57 2.62 -18.88
CA VAL A 72 2.19 3.74 -18.00
C VAL A 72 3.38 4.35 -17.27
N PHE A 73 4.46 3.60 -17.09
CA PHE A 73 5.70 4.13 -16.53
C PHE A 73 6.39 5.11 -17.49
N SER A 74 6.32 4.88 -18.79
CA SER A 74 6.99 5.68 -19.83
C SER A 74 6.08 6.72 -20.50
N ASN A 75 4.77 6.65 -20.32
CA ASN A 75 3.79 7.50 -20.97
C ASN A 75 2.83 8.13 -19.96
N ILE A 76 2.96 9.45 -19.75
CA ILE A 76 2.18 10.22 -18.77
C ILE A 76 0.68 10.22 -19.09
N GLU A 77 0.30 10.28 -20.37
CA GLU A 77 -1.12 10.27 -20.79
C GLU A 77 -1.76 8.91 -20.52
N ALA A 78 -1.04 7.83 -20.87
CA ALA A 78 -1.47 6.47 -20.58
C ALA A 78 -1.61 6.24 -19.07
N LYS A 79 -0.65 6.73 -18.27
CA LYS A 79 -0.69 6.69 -16.83
C LYS A 79 -1.94 7.39 -16.29
N LYS A 80 -2.15 8.65 -16.68
CA LYS A 80 -3.30 9.44 -16.26
C LYS A 80 -4.61 8.75 -16.63
N LYS A 81 -4.74 8.26 -17.86
CA LYS A 81 -5.93 7.56 -18.32
C LYS A 81 -6.26 6.33 -17.48
N LEU A 82 -5.24 5.54 -17.12
CA LEU A 82 -5.41 4.36 -16.28
C LEU A 82 -5.79 4.75 -14.84
N GLU A 83 -5.13 5.76 -14.28
CA GLU A 83 -5.39 6.26 -12.94
C GLU A 83 -6.80 6.85 -12.82
N ASP A 84 -7.23 7.68 -13.77
CA ASP A 84 -8.58 8.26 -13.82
C ASP A 84 -9.68 7.19 -13.86
N PHE A 85 -9.40 6.03 -14.47
CA PHE A 85 -10.31 4.90 -14.50
C PHE A 85 -10.30 4.07 -13.21
N LEU A 86 -9.10 3.79 -12.67
CA LEU A 86 -8.94 2.86 -11.54
C LEU A 86 -9.22 3.51 -10.19
N HIS A 87 -8.76 4.75 -9.96
CA HIS A 87 -8.82 5.37 -8.63
C HIS A 87 -10.24 5.48 -8.05
N PRO A 88 -11.28 5.90 -8.80
CA PRO A 88 -12.64 5.90 -8.27
C PRO A 88 -13.10 4.51 -7.86
N LYS A 89 -12.89 3.52 -8.73
CA LYS A 89 -13.31 2.12 -8.49
C LYS A 89 -12.61 1.47 -7.31
N ILE A 90 -11.31 1.75 -7.15
CA ILE A 90 -10.53 1.27 -6.00
C ILE A 90 -11.08 1.90 -4.71
N ARG A 91 -11.37 3.20 -4.75
CA ARG A 91 -11.93 3.90 -3.59
C ARG A 91 -13.28 3.33 -3.19
N ASP A 92 -14.19 3.17 -4.14
CA ASP A 92 -15.53 2.61 -3.91
C ASP A 92 -15.44 1.19 -3.31
N GLU A 93 -14.55 0.36 -3.83
CA GLU A 93 -14.37 -1.02 -3.33
C GLU A 93 -13.73 -1.05 -1.93
N ILE A 94 -12.75 -0.17 -1.66
CA ILE A 94 -12.17 -0.03 -0.32
C ILE A 94 -13.25 0.43 0.67
N GLU A 95 -14.09 1.39 0.28
CA GLU A 95 -15.18 1.89 1.11
C GLU A 95 -16.20 0.78 1.42
N LEU A 96 -16.60 0.03 0.41
CA LEU A 96 -17.52 -1.12 0.55
C LEU A 96 -16.95 -2.20 1.48
N ARG A 97 -15.66 -2.57 1.31
CA ARG A 97 -15.00 -3.53 2.20
C ARG A 97 -14.87 -2.99 3.61
N SER A 98 -14.60 -1.70 3.75
CA SER A 98 -14.46 -1.02 5.03
C SER A 98 -15.78 -0.98 5.81
N GLU A 99 -16.90 -0.73 5.16
CA GLU A 99 -18.22 -0.80 5.81
C GLU A 99 -18.51 -2.18 6.39
N LYS A 100 -18.14 -3.24 5.68
CA LYS A 100 -18.25 -4.62 6.19
C LYS A 100 -17.36 -4.85 7.41
N GLN A 101 -16.13 -4.31 7.40
CA GLN A 101 -15.20 -4.44 8.52
C GLN A 101 -15.64 -3.63 9.74
N ASP A 102 -16.19 -2.44 9.54
CA ASP A 102 -16.72 -1.60 10.61
C ASP A 102 -17.86 -2.28 11.40
N GLY A 103 -18.60 -3.21 10.75
CA GLY A 103 -19.61 -4.02 11.38
C GLY A 103 -19.09 -4.90 12.53
N PHE A 104 -17.83 -5.26 12.53
CA PHE A 104 -17.19 -6.04 13.60
C PHE A 104 -16.82 -5.19 14.83
N LYS A 105 -16.89 -3.85 14.74
CA LYS A 105 -16.58 -2.90 15.83
C LYS A 105 -15.18 -3.08 16.44
N PHE A 106 -14.24 -3.54 15.65
CA PHE A 106 -12.85 -3.77 16.03
C PHE A 106 -11.91 -3.28 14.92
N PRO A 107 -10.76 -2.70 15.24
CA PRO A 107 -9.85 -2.15 14.25
C PRO A 107 -9.41 -3.14 13.17
N TYR A 108 -9.23 -2.62 11.98
CA TYR A 108 -8.67 -3.29 10.81
C TYR A 108 -7.73 -2.33 10.07
N LEU A 109 -6.85 -2.89 9.27
CA LEU A 109 -5.89 -2.11 8.51
C LEU A 109 -6.32 -1.97 7.05
N ILE A 110 -6.00 -0.82 6.46
CA ILE A 110 -6.06 -0.61 5.01
C ILE A 110 -4.65 -0.31 4.55
N ASP A 111 -4.09 -1.19 3.73
CA ASP A 111 -2.75 -1.03 3.19
C ASP A 111 -2.77 -0.04 2.02
N ILE A 112 -2.27 1.18 2.27
CA ILE A 112 -2.24 2.30 1.33
C ILE A 112 -0.81 2.86 1.28
N PRO A 113 -0.01 2.52 0.25
CA PRO A 113 1.39 2.95 0.16
C PRO A 113 1.60 4.46 0.23
N LEU A 114 0.74 5.23 -0.46
CA LEU A 114 0.83 6.69 -0.59
C LEU A 114 -0.29 7.39 0.19
N PHE A 115 -0.54 6.95 1.43
CA PHE A 115 -1.65 7.44 2.25
C PHE A 115 -1.57 8.94 2.51
N PHE A 116 -0.41 9.42 2.94
CA PHE A 116 -0.21 10.84 3.27
C PHE A 116 -0.11 11.73 2.04
N GLU A 117 0.48 11.21 0.96
CA GLU A 117 0.67 11.96 -0.29
C GLU A 117 -0.66 12.23 -1.00
N ASN A 118 -1.56 11.27 -1.00
CA ASN A 118 -2.79 11.35 -1.79
C ASN A 118 -3.96 11.98 -1.03
N GLY A 119 -3.99 11.85 0.31
CA GLY A 119 -5.08 12.39 1.14
C GLY A 119 -6.49 11.92 0.75
N ALA A 120 -6.58 10.76 0.05
CA ALA A 120 -7.80 10.31 -0.63
C ALA A 120 -8.85 9.69 0.32
N TYR A 121 -8.45 9.35 1.55
CA TYR A 121 -9.29 8.62 2.49
C TYR A 121 -9.41 9.36 3.82
N ASN A 122 -10.63 9.48 4.34
CA ASN A 122 -10.89 10.09 5.65
C ASN A 122 -10.66 9.07 6.78
N ILE A 123 -9.43 8.56 6.87
CA ILE A 123 -8.98 7.66 7.94
C ILE A 123 -8.21 8.49 8.96
N LYS A 124 -8.63 8.41 10.22
CA LYS A 124 -8.07 9.26 11.29
C LYS A 124 -6.76 8.74 11.86
N GLU A 125 -6.58 7.44 11.85
CA GLU A 125 -5.45 6.76 12.49
C GLU A 125 -4.58 6.08 11.46
N SER A 126 -3.28 6.14 11.66
CA SER A 126 -2.31 5.55 10.73
C SER A 126 -1.15 4.91 11.47
N VAL A 127 -0.63 3.84 10.90
CA VAL A 127 0.62 3.20 11.31
C VAL A 127 1.61 3.22 10.16
N VAL A 128 2.79 3.77 10.41
CA VAL A 128 3.88 3.81 9.43
C VAL A 128 4.89 2.71 9.72
N VAL A 129 5.23 1.94 8.68
CA VAL A 129 6.37 1.03 8.73
C VAL A 129 7.61 1.86 8.43
N TYR A 130 8.42 2.04 9.46
CA TYR A 130 9.62 2.88 9.42
C TYR A 130 10.88 2.06 9.18
N THR A 131 11.73 2.59 8.34
CA THR A 131 13.11 2.15 8.15
C THR A 131 13.92 3.36 7.74
N PRO A 132 15.11 3.63 8.31
CA PRO A 132 15.96 4.75 7.93
C PRO A 132 16.28 4.78 6.44
N LYS A 133 16.47 5.97 5.87
CA LYS A 133 16.65 6.18 4.43
C LYS A 133 17.83 5.40 3.83
N ASP A 134 18.93 5.31 4.55
CA ASP A 134 20.11 4.53 4.15
C ASP A 134 19.81 3.04 4.03
N VAL A 135 19.07 2.48 4.99
CA VAL A 135 18.62 1.09 4.96
C VAL A 135 17.56 0.86 3.86
N GLN A 136 16.67 1.82 3.61
CA GLN A 136 15.75 1.76 2.46
C GLN A 136 16.51 1.67 1.15
N LEU A 137 17.53 2.53 0.98
CA LEU A 137 18.38 2.57 -0.21
C LEU A 137 19.07 1.23 -0.44
N GLU A 138 19.76 0.71 0.57
CA GLU A 138 20.44 -0.58 0.50
C GLU A 138 19.49 -1.71 0.10
N ARG A 139 18.34 -1.82 0.80
CA ARG A 139 17.34 -2.85 0.53
C ARG A 139 16.73 -2.73 -0.87
N PHE A 140 16.50 -1.51 -1.32
CA PHE A 140 15.89 -1.26 -2.62
C PHE A 140 16.83 -1.59 -3.77
N MET A 141 18.10 -1.18 -3.68
CA MET A 141 19.15 -1.54 -4.63
C MET A 141 19.33 -3.06 -4.72
N LYS A 142 19.45 -3.73 -3.57
CA LYS A 142 19.62 -5.18 -3.49
C LYS A 142 18.44 -5.95 -4.11
N ARG A 143 17.22 -5.49 -3.88
CA ARG A 143 15.99 -6.14 -4.37
C ARG A 143 15.81 -6.00 -5.88
N ASN A 144 16.14 -4.84 -6.44
CA ASN A 144 15.77 -4.46 -7.80
C ASN A 144 16.96 -4.38 -8.76
N GLY A 145 18.20 -4.38 -8.27
CA GLY A 145 19.40 -4.23 -9.09
C GLY A 145 19.59 -2.83 -9.68
N TYR A 146 18.91 -1.82 -9.12
CA TYR A 146 19.06 -0.43 -9.57
C TYR A 146 20.37 0.19 -9.08
N SER A 147 20.86 1.22 -9.81
CA SER A 147 21.93 2.07 -9.33
C SER A 147 21.49 2.90 -8.11
N GLU A 148 22.46 3.45 -7.40
CA GLU A 148 22.20 4.33 -6.25
C GLU A 148 21.40 5.55 -6.67
N ASP A 149 21.80 6.23 -7.75
CA ASP A 149 21.11 7.43 -8.27
C ASP A 149 19.66 7.15 -8.65
N GLU A 150 19.39 6.02 -9.31
CA GLU A 150 18.03 5.62 -9.68
C GLU A 150 17.19 5.28 -8.45
N SER A 151 17.79 4.61 -7.50
CA SER A 151 17.13 4.26 -6.24
C SER A 151 16.79 5.50 -5.41
N LEU A 152 17.70 6.45 -5.30
CA LEU A 152 17.48 7.72 -4.61
C LEU A 152 16.36 8.54 -5.26
N LYS A 153 16.32 8.63 -6.59
CA LYS A 153 15.23 9.31 -7.31
C LYS A 153 13.87 8.69 -7.03
N ARG A 154 13.79 7.36 -6.99
CA ARG A 154 12.55 6.65 -6.70
C ARG A 154 12.11 6.82 -5.24
N ILE A 155 13.05 6.78 -4.29
CA ILE A 155 12.75 7.04 -2.88
C ILE A 155 12.28 8.49 -2.69
N ALA A 156 12.95 9.45 -3.35
CA ALA A 156 12.61 10.88 -3.29
C ALA A 156 11.28 11.25 -3.99
N SER A 157 10.69 10.33 -4.78
CA SER A 157 9.36 10.55 -5.36
C SER A 157 8.21 10.36 -4.37
N GLN A 158 8.51 9.92 -3.15
CA GLN A 158 7.56 9.77 -2.05
C GLN A 158 7.89 10.77 -0.93
N MET A 159 6.91 11.03 -0.07
CA MET A 159 7.15 11.79 1.17
C MET A 159 8.27 11.13 1.97
N PRO A 160 9.25 11.89 2.49
CA PRO A 160 10.32 11.36 3.31
C PRO A 160 9.79 10.51 4.48
N ILE A 161 10.42 9.37 4.73
CA ILE A 161 9.94 8.43 5.74
C ILE A 161 9.97 9.02 7.15
N ASP A 162 10.91 9.93 7.42
CA ASP A 162 10.99 10.63 8.71
C ASP A 162 9.84 11.61 8.91
N GLU A 163 9.35 12.25 7.85
CA GLU A 163 8.14 13.07 7.88
C GLU A 163 6.89 12.21 8.12
N LYS A 164 6.77 11.09 7.41
CA LYS A 164 5.67 10.13 7.68
C LYS A 164 5.67 9.63 9.11
N LYS A 165 6.85 9.35 9.67
CA LYS A 165 7.02 8.94 11.07
C LYS A 165 6.50 9.98 12.06
N GLN A 166 6.71 11.28 11.78
CA GLN A 166 6.29 12.36 12.66
C GLN A 166 4.78 12.57 12.69
N ILE A 167 4.08 12.32 11.58
CA ILE A 167 2.65 12.57 11.44
C ILE A 167 1.77 11.32 11.64
N ALA A 168 2.37 10.14 11.67
CA ALA A 168 1.65 8.90 11.90
C ALA A 168 1.22 8.76 13.36
N THR A 169 0.07 8.09 13.60
CA THR A 169 -0.42 7.78 14.95
C THR A 169 0.48 6.76 15.64
N TRP A 170 0.95 5.75 14.90
CA TRP A 170 1.87 4.72 15.37
C TRP A 170 3.00 4.46 14.40
N VAL A 171 4.07 3.92 14.93
CA VAL A 171 5.27 3.53 14.17
C VAL A 171 5.58 2.07 14.46
N ILE A 172 5.84 1.27 13.43
CA ILE A 172 6.44 -0.05 13.52
C ILE A 172 7.85 0.05 12.97
N ASP A 173 8.85 -0.10 13.83
CA ASP A 173 10.26 0.02 13.44
C ASP A 173 10.79 -1.26 12.80
N ASN A 174 11.09 -1.19 11.50
CA ASN A 174 11.74 -2.26 10.74
C ASN A 174 13.20 -1.94 10.37
N SER A 175 13.90 -1.20 11.23
CA SER A 175 15.31 -0.87 11.01
C SER A 175 16.29 -2.01 11.34
N LYS A 176 15.83 -3.03 12.09
CA LYS A 176 16.67 -4.11 12.60
C LYS A 176 16.32 -5.46 11.94
N ASN A 177 16.51 -6.56 12.68
CA ASN A 177 16.27 -7.92 12.22
C ASN A 177 14.78 -8.33 12.35
N LEU A 178 14.46 -9.51 11.78
CA LEU A 178 13.09 -10.03 11.78
C LEU A 178 12.53 -10.27 13.20
N LYS A 179 13.35 -10.69 14.16
CA LYS A 179 12.89 -10.91 15.54
C LYS A 179 12.43 -9.61 16.20
N HIS A 180 13.16 -8.52 15.96
CA HIS A 180 12.74 -7.19 16.42
C HIS A 180 11.43 -6.76 15.75
N LEU A 181 11.31 -6.96 14.44
CA LEU A 181 10.09 -6.64 13.72
C LEU A 181 8.87 -7.42 14.23
N GLN A 182 9.05 -8.70 14.56
CA GLN A 182 7.98 -9.50 15.16
C GLN A 182 7.52 -8.91 16.50
N GLN A 183 8.46 -8.51 17.36
CA GLN A 183 8.12 -7.87 18.62
C GLN A 183 7.39 -6.54 18.42
N GLU A 184 7.85 -5.67 17.51
CA GLU A 184 7.19 -4.41 17.18
C GLU A 184 5.74 -4.60 16.71
N VAL A 185 5.51 -5.66 15.92
CA VAL A 185 4.15 -6.00 15.45
C VAL A 185 3.29 -6.53 16.60
N GLU A 186 3.82 -7.41 17.45
CA GLU A 186 3.11 -7.93 18.62
C GLU A 186 2.73 -6.82 19.59
N ASP A 187 3.66 -5.91 19.89
CA ASP A 187 3.44 -4.75 20.74
C ASP A 187 2.37 -3.82 20.16
N PHE A 188 2.43 -3.54 18.85
CA PHE A 188 1.38 -2.76 18.17
C PHE A 188 0.00 -3.44 18.29
N VAL A 189 -0.10 -4.74 18.05
CA VAL A 189 -1.37 -5.48 18.16
C VAL A 189 -1.89 -5.44 19.60
N GLN A 190 -1.02 -5.54 20.59
CA GLN A 190 -1.40 -5.43 21.99
C GLN A 190 -1.95 -4.03 22.33
N ILE A 191 -1.30 -2.96 21.90
CA ILE A 191 -1.78 -1.58 22.05
C ILE A 191 -3.18 -1.41 21.44
N ILE A 192 -3.39 -1.96 20.24
CA ILE A 192 -4.70 -1.88 19.59
C ILE A 192 -5.77 -2.64 20.38
N LYS A 193 -5.46 -3.83 20.89
CA LYS A 193 -6.38 -4.59 21.72
C LYS A 193 -6.74 -3.83 23.01
N GLU A 194 -5.78 -3.29 23.71
CA GLU A 194 -6.00 -2.52 24.95
C GLU A 194 -6.82 -1.25 24.72
N LYS A 195 -6.66 -0.61 23.56
CA LYS A 195 -7.40 0.62 23.23
C LYS A 195 -8.87 0.36 22.85
N TYR A 196 -9.21 -0.82 22.30
CA TYR A 196 -10.50 -1.05 21.67
C TYR A 196 -11.29 -2.23 22.30
N LEU A 197 -10.72 -2.98 23.22
CA LEU A 197 -11.38 -4.05 24.00
C LEU A 197 -11.54 -3.63 25.46
#